data_b0e064f341c01af432c1d8b4081de65e
#
_entry.id   b0e064f341c01af432c1d8b4081de65e
#
_cell.length_a   1.000
_cell.length_b   1.000
_cell.length_c   1.000
_cell.angle_alpha   90.00
_cell.angle_beta   90.00
_cell.angle_gamma   90.00
#
_symmetry.space_group_name_H-M   'P 1'
#
loop_
_entity.id
_entity.type
_entity.pdbx_description
1 polymer ?
#
loop_
_entity_poly.entity_id
_entity_poly.type
_entity_poly.pdbx_seq_one_letter_code
_entity_poly.pdbx_strand_id
1 'polypeptide(L)'
;MLRCPAWQRHPVKEGEIGEVVVTSFNQEMPMIRFATGDLSAFMPGQSACGRTNRRIVGWRGRADQATKVKGMFVRPEQVTTLLERCAEIKRARITISHNGSNDQMHIQIESNDTNSARYQEAVRDIMKLRASVEIVAHDSLPNDGKVIDDIREIG
;
A
#
# COMPACT_ATOMS: atom_id res chain seq x y z
N MET A 1 1.53 -6.17 -16.97
CA MET A 1 0.07 -6.18 -16.79
C MET A 1 -0.22 -5.96 -15.32
N LEU A 2 -1.25 -5.19 -14.97
CA LEU A 2 -1.71 -5.07 -13.58
C LEU A 2 -3.02 -5.83 -13.42
N ARG A 3 -3.19 -6.54 -12.30
CA ARG A 3 -4.40 -7.29 -11.97
C ARG A 3 -4.86 -7.02 -10.54
N CYS A 4 -6.14 -7.21 -10.25
CA CYS A 4 -6.66 -7.13 -8.89
C CYS A 4 -5.99 -8.21 -8.00
N PRO A 5 -5.49 -7.86 -6.78
CA PRO A 5 -4.77 -8.81 -5.93
C PRO A 5 -5.63 -9.93 -5.35
N ALA A 6 -6.94 -9.76 -5.30
CA ALA A 6 -7.84 -10.75 -4.70
C ALA A 6 -8.52 -11.60 -5.78
N TRP A 7 -8.05 -12.85 -6.02
CA TRP A 7 -8.77 -13.94 -6.72
C TRP A 7 -9.34 -13.64 -8.13
N GLN A 8 -9.44 -12.36 -8.51
CA GLN A 8 -9.95 -11.93 -9.80
C GLN A 8 -8.78 -11.75 -10.77
N ARG A 9 -8.66 -12.65 -11.74
CA ARG A 9 -7.62 -12.68 -12.79
C ARG A 9 -7.85 -11.62 -13.89
N HIS A 10 -8.54 -10.51 -13.58
CA HIS A 10 -8.88 -9.49 -14.56
C HIS A 10 -7.90 -8.32 -14.52
N PRO A 11 -7.58 -7.70 -15.66
CA PRO A 11 -6.83 -6.48 -15.73
C PRO A 11 -7.56 -5.35 -14.98
N VAL A 12 -6.81 -4.52 -14.25
CA VAL A 12 -7.35 -3.31 -13.62
C VAL A 12 -7.49 -2.18 -14.65
N LYS A 13 -8.38 -1.22 -14.36
CA LYS A 13 -8.55 0.00 -15.14
C LYS A 13 -7.40 0.98 -14.91
N GLU A 14 -7.31 2.02 -15.74
CA GLU A 14 -6.35 3.11 -15.53
C GLU A 14 -6.64 3.82 -14.20
N GLY A 15 -5.59 4.12 -13.44
CA GLY A 15 -5.68 4.70 -12.11
C GLY A 15 -6.03 3.72 -10.99
N GLU A 16 -6.52 2.53 -11.30
CA GLU A 16 -6.83 1.51 -10.30
C GLU A 16 -5.57 0.75 -9.89
N ILE A 17 -5.40 0.54 -8.57
CA ILE A 17 -4.25 -0.20 -8.02
C ILE A 17 -4.42 -1.69 -8.26
N GLY A 18 -3.38 -2.32 -8.76
CA GLY A 18 -3.33 -3.76 -8.99
C GLY A 18 -1.94 -4.34 -8.83
N GLU A 19 -1.88 -5.66 -8.70
CA GLU A 19 -0.63 -6.39 -8.62
C GLU A 19 0.10 -6.37 -9.97
N VAL A 20 1.40 -6.06 -9.93
CA VAL A 20 2.25 -6.06 -11.12
C VAL A 20 2.51 -7.50 -11.56
N VAL A 21 2.10 -7.81 -12.79
CA VAL A 21 2.35 -9.10 -13.43
C VAL A 21 3.23 -8.90 -14.65
N VAL A 22 4.37 -9.54 -14.67
CA VAL A 22 5.37 -9.39 -15.72
C VAL A 22 5.48 -10.63 -16.59
N THR A 23 5.80 -10.41 -17.85
CA THR A 23 6.27 -11.45 -18.78
C THR A 23 7.61 -11.00 -19.31
N SER A 24 8.64 -11.82 -19.10
CA SER A 24 9.99 -11.61 -19.59
C SER A 24 10.28 -12.64 -20.69
N PHE A 25 10.83 -12.17 -21.79
CA PHE A 25 11.29 -13.03 -22.90
C PHE A 25 12.77 -13.35 -22.80
N ASN A 26 13.36 -13.27 -21.59
CA ASN A 26 14.73 -13.70 -21.36
C ASN A 26 14.81 -15.22 -21.61
N GLN A 27 15.72 -15.64 -22.46
CA GLN A 27 15.86 -17.05 -22.85
C GLN A 27 16.42 -17.93 -21.71
N GLU A 28 17.23 -17.35 -20.83
CA GLU A 28 17.83 -18.08 -19.70
C GLU A 28 16.84 -18.25 -18.53
N MET A 29 15.97 -17.26 -18.32
CA MET A 29 14.98 -17.26 -17.24
C MET A 29 13.66 -16.62 -17.72
N PRO A 30 12.87 -17.34 -18.49
CA PRO A 30 11.58 -16.82 -18.98
C PRO A 30 10.57 -16.75 -17.83
N MET A 31 10.02 -15.56 -17.60
CA MET A 31 8.92 -15.37 -16.66
C MET A 31 7.62 -15.14 -17.45
N ILE A 32 6.68 -16.06 -17.34
CA ILE A 32 5.39 -15.96 -18.03
C ILE A 32 4.31 -15.62 -17.01
N ARG A 33 3.74 -14.40 -17.11
CA ARG A 33 2.66 -13.91 -16.22
C ARG A 33 3.03 -14.05 -14.73
N PHE A 34 4.29 -13.80 -14.42
CA PHE A 34 4.81 -13.85 -13.05
C PHE A 34 4.24 -12.70 -12.23
N ALA A 35 3.57 -13.02 -11.13
CA ALA A 35 3.06 -12.07 -10.16
C ALA A 35 4.20 -11.66 -9.21
N THR A 36 4.55 -10.37 -9.21
CA THR A 36 5.70 -9.87 -8.41
C THR A 36 5.35 -9.70 -6.93
N GLY A 37 4.08 -9.66 -6.60
CA GLY A 37 3.61 -9.27 -5.27
C GLY A 37 3.61 -7.75 -5.05
N ASP A 38 4.12 -6.96 -5.99
CA ASP A 38 4.14 -5.50 -5.88
C ASP A 38 2.87 -4.88 -6.44
N LEU A 39 2.41 -3.82 -5.81
CA LEU A 39 1.25 -3.03 -6.23
C LEU A 39 1.68 -1.79 -7.01
N SER A 40 0.93 -1.48 -8.07
CA SER A 40 1.07 -0.26 -8.85
C SER A 40 -0.26 0.10 -9.52
N ALA A 41 -0.31 1.26 -10.20
CA ALA A 41 -1.42 1.64 -11.06
C ALA A 41 -0.90 2.07 -12.44
N PHE A 42 -1.74 1.96 -13.47
CA PHE A 42 -1.42 2.54 -14.75
C PHE A 42 -1.62 4.05 -14.74
N MET A 43 -0.63 4.78 -15.22
CA MET A 43 -0.78 6.21 -15.48
C MET A 43 -1.78 6.42 -16.63
N PRO A 44 -2.66 7.41 -16.50
CA PRO A 44 -3.55 7.77 -17.60
C PRO A 44 -2.76 8.43 -18.74
N GLY A 45 -3.32 8.35 -19.94
CA GLY A 45 -2.82 9.05 -21.12
C GLY A 45 -1.55 8.48 -21.73
N GLN A 46 -1.16 9.08 -22.86
CA GLN A 46 0.01 8.70 -23.64
C GLN A 46 1.29 9.31 -23.06
N SER A 47 2.42 8.65 -23.28
CA SER A 47 3.73 9.19 -22.91
C SER A 47 4.08 10.43 -23.74
N ALA A 48 4.63 11.48 -23.10
CA ALA A 48 5.09 12.69 -23.78
C ALA A 48 6.16 12.42 -24.85
N CYS A 49 6.87 11.30 -24.78
CA CYS A 49 7.86 10.89 -25.79
C CYS A 49 7.27 10.11 -26.98
N GLY A 50 5.94 10.03 -27.10
CA GLY A 50 5.24 9.34 -28.20
C GLY A 50 5.21 7.82 -28.13
N ARG A 51 5.80 7.22 -27.10
CA ARG A 51 5.75 5.76 -26.92
C ARG A 51 4.35 5.30 -26.54
N THR A 52 3.93 4.16 -27.09
CA THR A 52 2.60 3.57 -26.84
C THR A 52 2.56 2.63 -25.63
N ASN A 53 3.72 2.35 -25.02
CA ASN A 53 3.80 1.51 -23.84
C ASN A 53 3.05 2.15 -22.67
N ARG A 54 2.31 1.35 -21.92
CA ARG A 54 1.69 1.77 -20.65
C ARG A 54 2.78 2.08 -19.63
N ARG A 55 2.57 3.16 -18.88
CA ARG A 55 3.44 3.57 -17.78
C ARG A 55 2.76 3.22 -16.45
N ILE A 56 3.56 2.92 -15.45
CA ILE A 56 3.10 2.70 -14.09
C ILE A 56 3.53 3.86 -13.20
N VAL A 57 2.74 4.15 -12.16
CA VAL A 57 2.99 5.27 -11.21
C VAL A 57 4.16 5.00 -10.25
N GLY A 58 4.78 3.82 -10.35
CA GLY A 58 5.79 3.36 -9.39
C GLY A 58 5.20 2.42 -8.35
N TRP A 59 6.01 2.11 -7.36
CA TRP A 59 5.66 1.18 -6.28
C TRP A 59 4.60 1.77 -5.34
N ARG A 60 3.57 0.97 -5.00
CA ARG A 60 2.44 1.36 -4.16
C ARG A 60 2.19 0.40 -3.00
N GLY A 61 3.18 -0.42 -2.67
CA GLY A 61 3.11 -1.41 -1.59
C GLY A 61 3.14 -2.84 -2.11
N ARG A 62 2.90 -3.78 -1.21
CA ARG A 62 2.90 -5.21 -1.49
C ARG A 62 1.51 -5.82 -1.35
N ALA A 63 1.14 -6.68 -2.28
CA ALA A 63 -0.15 -7.38 -2.27
C ALA A 63 -0.28 -8.37 -1.09
N ASP A 64 0.85 -8.90 -0.62
CA ASP A 64 0.94 -9.85 0.50
C ASP A 64 0.93 -9.18 1.89
N GLN A 65 1.00 -7.85 1.96
CA GLN A 65 0.94 -7.10 3.23
C GLN A 65 -0.50 -6.86 3.73
N ALA A 66 -1.51 -7.38 3.04
CA ALA A 66 -2.88 -7.29 3.55
C ALA A 66 -3.05 -8.17 4.79
N THR A 67 -3.55 -7.61 5.87
CA THR A 67 -3.77 -8.33 7.13
C THR A 67 -5.14 -8.07 7.70
N LYS A 68 -5.64 -8.96 8.56
CA LYS A 68 -6.95 -8.86 9.19
C LYS A 68 -6.81 -8.35 10.62
N VAL A 69 -7.47 -7.22 10.92
CA VAL A 69 -7.47 -6.59 12.25
C VAL A 69 -8.91 -6.45 12.72
N LYS A 70 -9.25 -7.03 13.85
CA LYS A 70 -10.62 -7.02 14.41
C LYS A 70 -11.70 -7.38 13.39
N GLY A 71 -11.43 -8.37 12.53
CA GLY A 71 -12.35 -8.82 11.50
C GLY A 71 -12.35 -8.02 10.19
N MET A 72 -11.69 -6.88 10.12
CA MET A 72 -11.56 -6.03 8.94
C MET A 72 -10.22 -6.22 8.26
N PHE A 73 -10.18 -6.18 6.93
CA PHE A 73 -8.93 -6.21 6.20
C PHE A 73 -8.30 -4.81 6.15
N VAL A 74 -7.05 -4.74 6.55
CA VAL A 74 -6.17 -3.57 6.35
C VAL A 74 -5.27 -3.88 5.16
N ARG A 75 -5.24 -2.97 4.19
CA ARG A 75 -4.55 -3.17 2.91
C ARG A 75 -3.66 -1.97 2.57
N PRO A 76 -2.58 -2.18 1.82
CA PRO A 76 -1.69 -1.10 1.39
C PRO A 76 -2.39 0.01 0.61
N GLU A 77 -3.44 -0.31 -0.16
CA GLU A 77 -4.21 0.68 -0.93
C GLU A 77 -4.87 1.72 -0.03
N GLN A 78 -5.26 1.34 1.18
CA GLN A 78 -5.84 2.27 2.15
C GLN A 78 -4.81 3.28 2.66
N VAL A 79 -3.55 2.86 2.79
CA VAL A 79 -2.44 3.77 3.11
C VAL A 79 -2.20 4.74 1.95
N THR A 80 -2.23 4.25 0.69
CA THR A 80 -2.14 5.11 -0.49
C THR A 80 -3.25 6.16 -0.50
N THR A 81 -4.50 5.75 -0.23
CA THR A 81 -5.64 6.67 -0.13
C THR A 81 -5.45 7.71 0.98
N LEU A 82 -4.82 7.33 2.10
CA LEU A 82 -4.48 8.28 3.18
C LEU A 82 -3.46 9.33 2.71
N LEU A 83 -2.41 8.92 1.99
CA LEU A 83 -1.41 9.84 1.45
C LEU A 83 -2.01 10.78 0.39
N GLU A 84 -2.92 10.29 -0.44
CA GLU A 84 -3.62 11.10 -1.45
C GLU A 84 -4.58 12.12 -0.82
N ARG A 85 -5.26 11.76 0.28
CA ARG A 85 -6.17 12.65 1.01
C ARG A 85 -5.43 13.70 1.84
N CYS A 86 -4.24 13.37 2.33
CA CYS A 86 -3.42 14.22 3.19
C CYS A 86 -2.05 14.42 2.52
N ALA A 87 -1.97 15.38 1.59
CA ALA A 87 -0.78 15.62 0.75
C ALA A 87 0.49 16.00 1.53
N GLU A 88 0.35 16.45 2.78
CA GLU A 88 1.43 16.75 3.71
C GLU A 88 2.12 15.50 4.29
N ILE A 89 1.51 14.33 4.13
CA ILE A 89 2.11 13.05 4.56
C ILE A 89 3.08 12.59 3.48
N LYS A 90 4.35 12.46 3.84
CA LYS A 90 5.39 11.92 2.95
C LYS A 90 5.36 10.40 2.90
N ARG A 91 5.27 9.76 4.06
CA ARG A 91 5.22 8.30 4.23
C ARG A 91 4.35 7.94 5.44
N ALA A 92 3.79 6.74 5.41
CA ALA A 92 3.09 6.17 6.55
C ALA A 92 3.38 4.67 6.65
N ARG A 93 3.44 4.17 7.87
CA ARG A 93 3.62 2.75 8.19
C ARG A 93 2.62 2.33 9.23
N ILE A 94 1.96 1.21 9.01
CA ILE A 94 1.04 0.58 9.95
C ILE A 94 1.76 -0.57 10.63
N THR A 95 1.76 -0.57 11.95
CA THR A 95 2.20 -1.72 12.74
C THR A 95 0.99 -2.34 13.42
N ILE A 96 0.85 -3.65 13.29
CA ILE A 96 -0.21 -4.40 13.92
C ILE A 96 0.39 -5.31 14.98
N SER A 97 -0.09 -5.16 16.19
CA SER A 97 0.33 -5.94 17.35
C SER A 97 -0.87 -6.55 18.08
N HIS A 98 -0.60 -7.45 18.99
CA HIS A 98 -1.60 -8.06 19.83
C HIS A 98 -1.30 -7.76 21.29
N ASN A 99 -2.31 -7.32 22.04
CA ASN A 99 -2.19 -7.12 23.49
C ASN A 99 -3.19 -8.01 24.20
N GLY A 100 -2.73 -9.25 24.50
CA GLY A 100 -3.49 -10.25 25.24
C GLY A 100 -4.75 -10.76 24.55
N SER A 101 -5.74 -9.94 24.33
CA SER A 101 -7.02 -10.33 23.73
C SER A 101 -7.48 -9.47 22.56
N ASN A 102 -6.76 -8.38 22.25
CA ASN A 102 -7.19 -7.43 21.23
C ASN A 102 -6.07 -7.03 20.28
N ASP A 103 -6.39 -7.03 18.99
CA ASP A 103 -5.53 -6.43 17.97
C ASP A 103 -5.43 -4.93 18.18
N GLN A 104 -4.22 -4.42 18.11
CA GLN A 104 -3.90 -2.99 18.14
C GLN A 104 -3.31 -2.58 16.79
N MET A 105 -3.77 -1.46 16.29
CA MET A 105 -3.24 -0.84 15.07
C MET A 105 -2.60 0.49 15.43
N HIS A 106 -1.31 0.60 15.15
CA HIS A 106 -0.51 1.78 15.33
C HIS A 106 -0.06 2.29 13.97
N ILE A 107 -0.20 3.59 13.71
CA ILE A 107 0.18 4.22 12.45
C ILE A 107 1.20 5.30 12.74
N GLN A 108 2.37 5.16 12.15
CA GLN A 108 3.40 6.20 12.14
C GLN A 108 3.33 6.97 10.84
N ILE A 109 3.31 8.30 10.92
CA ILE A 109 3.13 9.22 9.80
C ILE A 109 4.29 10.20 9.76
N GLU A 110 5.04 10.21 8.67
CA GLU A 110 6.04 11.25 8.40
C GLU A 110 5.35 12.51 7.87
N SER A 111 5.25 13.52 8.70
CA SER A 111 4.65 14.82 8.36
C SER A 111 5.25 15.96 9.17
N ASN A 112 5.23 17.17 8.61
CA ASN A 112 5.53 18.40 9.33
C ASN A 112 4.31 18.99 10.07
N ASP A 113 3.10 18.52 9.76
CA ASP A 113 1.88 18.91 10.45
C ASP A 113 1.74 18.10 11.75
N THR A 114 1.56 18.79 12.87
CA THR A 114 1.45 18.18 14.20
C THR A 114 0.03 17.83 14.62
N ASN A 115 -0.96 18.02 13.74
CA ASN A 115 -2.38 17.77 14.04
C ASN A 115 -2.74 16.29 13.97
N SER A 116 -2.41 15.53 15.00
CA SER A 116 -2.69 14.10 15.09
C SER A 116 -4.19 13.75 15.05
N ALA A 117 -5.06 14.64 15.56
CA ALA A 117 -6.51 14.41 15.57
C ALA A 117 -7.10 14.34 14.16
N ARG A 118 -6.64 15.20 13.24
CA ARG A 118 -7.03 15.19 11.84
C ARG A 118 -6.64 13.88 11.16
N TYR A 119 -5.45 13.39 11.42
CA TYR A 119 -4.98 12.12 10.87
C TYR A 119 -5.74 10.92 11.44
N GLN A 120 -6.05 10.94 12.74
CA GLN A 120 -6.89 9.89 13.36
C GLN A 120 -8.27 9.81 12.72
N GLU A 121 -8.89 10.96 12.43
CA GLU A 121 -10.18 11.01 11.73
C GLU A 121 -10.07 10.46 10.31
N ALA A 122 -9.07 10.90 9.54
CA ALA A 122 -8.83 10.40 8.19
C ALA A 122 -8.61 8.88 8.15
N VAL A 123 -7.79 8.36 9.06
CA VAL A 123 -7.53 6.92 9.21
C VAL A 123 -8.81 6.16 9.53
N ARG A 124 -9.60 6.64 10.49
CA ARG A 124 -10.88 6.03 10.86
C ARG A 124 -11.87 6.01 9.71
N ASP A 125 -11.90 7.07 8.91
CA ASP A 125 -12.78 7.18 7.74
C ASP A 125 -12.41 6.20 6.63
N ILE A 126 -11.10 6.03 6.38
CA ILE A 126 -10.58 5.20 5.29
C ILE A 126 -10.60 3.72 5.69
N MET A 127 -10.08 3.40 6.86
CA MET A 127 -9.86 2.03 7.30
C MET A 127 -11.02 1.44 8.09
N LYS A 128 -11.98 2.29 8.53
CA LYS A 128 -13.12 1.91 9.41
C LYS A 128 -12.68 1.27 10.72
N LEU A 129 -11.43 1.51 11.11
CA LEU A 129 -10.80 1.01 12.34
C LEU A 129 -10.25 2.18 13.17
N ARG A 130 -10.19 1.98 14.47
CA ARG A 130 -9.47 2.89 15.36
C ARG A 130 -7.99 2.51 15.39
N ALA A 131 -7.13 3.50 15.23
CA ALA A 131 -5.69 3.36 15.35
C ALA A 131 -5.12 4.43 16.29
N SER A 132 -4.01 4.14 16.93
CA SER A 132 -3.16 5.16 17.49
C SER A 132 -2.32 5.77 16.36
N VAL A 133 -2.25 7.09 16.30
CA VAL A 133 -1.49 7.81 15.28
C VAL A 133 -0.34 8.55 15.97
N GLU A 134 0.87 8.30 15.49
CA GLU A 134 2.10 8.96 15.89
C GLU A 134 2.67 9.72 14.70
N ILE A 135 3.01 11.00 14.92
CA ILE A 135 3.68 11.80 13.91
C ILE A 135 5.17 11.73 14.17
N VAL A 136 5.92 11.34 13.17
CA VAL A 136 7.36 11.16 13.24
C VAL A 136 8.08 12.07 12.23
N ALA A 137 9.36 12.33 12.49
CA ALA A 137 10.17 13.16 11.61
C ALA A 137 10.32 12.52 10.21
N HIS A 138 10.56 13.35 9.19
CA HIS A 138 10.86 12.86 7.85
C HIS A 138 12.08 11.92 7.85
N ASP A 139 12.01 10.92 7.00
CA ASP A 139 13.04 9.89 6.80
C ASP A 139 13.37 9.06 8.06
N SER A 140 12.47 9.04 9.06
CA SER A 140 12.61 8.22 10.28
C SER A 140 12.05 6.80 10.11
N LEU A 141 11.10 6.59 9.19
CA LEU A 141 10.56 5.27 8.93
C LEU A 141 11.54 4.39 8.15
N PRO A 142 11.65 3.10 8.48
CA PRO A 142 12.48 2.17 7.72
C PRO A 142 12.13 2.14 6.24
N ASN A 143 13.14 2.04 5.38
CA ASN A 143 12.96 1.91 3.94
C ASN A 143 13.10 0.43 3.51
N ASP A 144 12.30 -0.44 4.12
CA ASP A 144 12.32 -1.89 3.95
C ASP A 144 11.22 -2.42 3.01
N GLY A 145 10.49 -1.50 2.35
CA GLY A 145 9.38 -1.85 1.47
C GLY A 145 8.10 -2.29 2.20
N LYS A 146 8.05 -2.20 3.53
CA LYS A 146 6.86 -2.54 4.30
C LYS A 146 6.02 -1.30 4.56
N VAL A 147 4.77 -1.33 4.12
CA VAL A 147 3.73 -0.35 4.44
C VAL A 147 2.91 -0.82 5.64
N ILE A 148 2.70 -2.14 5.71
CA ILE A 148 2.02 -2.80 6.83
C ILE A 148 2.99 -3.82 7.41
N ASP A 149 3.21 -3.76 8.71
CA ASP A 149 4.06 -4.69 9.46
C ASP A 149 3.21 -5.38 10.53
N ASP A 150 2.89 -6.63 10.29
CA ASP A 150 2.13 -7.46 11.24
C ASP A 150 3.12 -8.21 12.12
N ILE A 151 3.29 -7.71 13.36
CA ILE A 151 4.22 -8.28 14.35
C ILE A 151 3.54 -9.23 15.33
N ARG A 152 2.30 -9.64 15.05
CA ARG A 152 1.62 -10.63 15.88
C ARG A 152 2.27 -12.00 15.69
N GLU A 153 2.53 -12.68 16.78
CA GLU A 153 2.92 -14.09 16.70
C GLU A 153 1.70 -14.88 16.22
N ILE A 154 1.81 -15.44 15.02
CA ILE A 154 0.83 -16.39 14.49
C ILE A 154 1.18 -17.74 15.10
N GLY A 155 0.42 -18.10 16.14
CA GLY A 155 0.50 -19.42 16.76
C GLY A 155 -0.10 -20.51 15.86
#